data_de6a28a037116116f8572561752b35a0
#
_entry.id   de6a28a037116116f8572561752b35a0
#
_cell.length_a   1.000
_cell.length_b   1.000
_cell.length_c   1.000
_cell.angle_alpha   90.00
_cell.angle_beta   90.00
_cell.angle_gamma   90.00
#
_symmetry.space_group_name_H-M   'P 1'
#
loop_
_entity.id
_entity.type
_entity.pdbx_description
1 polymer ?
#
loop_
_entity_poly.entity_id
_entity_poly.type
_entity_poly.pdbx_seq_one_letter_code
_entity_poly.pdbx_strand_id
1 'polypeptide(L)'
;AEPPGTGSIELETAVTGTVEPSDVVYLYARAAGDVTSVLVKAGDTVEAGQLLAVIDTKQVEAAENAMESARLSYESAQSTLSRQELLYAGGDISDQEYEQYQNQAESARLSYESAKMSYENQMEYSNITAPVSGVIESCSIEAFDHVSANEELCVISGEGAQTLKFKVTERVARHLSAGGELRVERDGETYSGSITEVSGMADASTGLFEVKGSINGADSVALGSVVKIYLVSDRAENVMTVPVDAVYFDGGVGNVYLYQDGKVHKQEVEVGIFDS
;
A
#
# COMPACT_ATOMS: atom_id res chain seq x y z
N ALA A 1 45.87 9.27 32.26
CA ALA A 1 44.84 8.27 32.58
C ALA A 1 43.51 9.01 32.65
N GLU A 2 42.53 8.54 31.92
CA GLU A 2 41.17 9.05 31.97
C GLU A 2 40.32 8.09 32.79
N PRO A 3 39.40 8.60 33.61
CA PRO A 3 38.48 7.73 34.32
C PRO A 3 37.50 7.09 33.30
N PRO A 4 37.10 5.83 33.54
CA PRO A 4 36.06 5.22 32.71
C PRO A 4 34.75 6.03 32.83
N GLY A 5 34.11 6.27 31.71
CA GLY A 5 32.78 6.88 31.66
C GLY A 5 31.67 5.83 31.79
N THR A 6 30.47 6.25 32.14
CA THR A 6 29.27 5.42 31.98
C THR A 6 28.42 6.09 30.87
N GLY A 7 28.08 5.34 29.86
CA GLY A 7 27.35 5.87 28.72
C GLY A 7 26.58 4.81 27.94
N SER A 8 25.96 5.23 26.85
CA SER A 8 25.38 4.32 25.84
C SER A 8 26.23 4.35 24.59
N ILE A 9 26.44 3.21 23.99
CA ILE A 9 27.10 3.05 22.69
C ILE A 9 26.07 2.49 21.73
N GLU A 10 25.98 3.10 20.56
CA GLU A 10 25.15 2.63 19.45
C GLU A 10 26.07 2.35 18.25
N LEU A 11 25.90 1.18 17.65
CA LEU A 11 26.60 0.82 16.43
C LEU A 11 25.65 1.04 15.26
N GLU A 12 26.01 1.96 14.38
CA GLU A 12 25.27 2.17 13.13
C GLU A 12 25.82 1.28 12.01
N THR A 13 24.92 0.65 11.29
CA THR A 13 25.25 -0.07 10.05
C THR A 13 24.59 0.62 8.87
N ALA A 14 25.38 0.87 7.83
CA ALA A 14 24.89 1.45 6.60
C ALA A 14 24.49 0.36 5.61
N VAL A 15 23.29 0.46 5.06
CA VAL A 15 22.77 -0.39 3.98
C VAL A 15 22.24 0.46 2.85
N THR A 16 22.14 -0.11 1.66
CA THR A 16 21.47 0.55 0.51
C THR A 16 20.02 0.08 0.43
N GLY A 17 19.12 1.00 0.13
CA GLY A 17 17.73 0.70 -0.12
C GLY A 17 17.19 1.49 -1.30
N THR A 18 15.98 1.17 -1.72
CA THR A 18 15.27 1.83 -2.80
C THR A 18 14.06 2.56 -2.23
N VAL A 19 13.79 3.74 -2.74
CA VAL A 19 12.56 4.48 -2.45
C VAL A 19 11.49 4.00 -3.40
N GLU A 20 10.44 3.40 -2.85
CA GLU A 20 9.28 2.91 -3.61
C GLU A 20 8.02 3.70 -3.18
N PRO A 21 7.01 3.82 -4.05
CA PRO A 21 5.73 4.35 -3.62
C PRO A 21 5.10 3.42 -2.58
N SER A 22 4.38 3.97 -1.60
CA SER A 22 3.72 3.17 -0.56
C SER A 22 2.63 2.28 -1.14
N ASP A 23 1.90 2.80 -2.09
CA ASP A 23 0.75 2.16 -2.70
C ASP A 23 0.87 2.19 -4.23
N VAL A 24 1.11 1.03 -4.82
CA VAL A 24 1.04 0.83 -6.27
C VAL A 24 -0.23 0.07 -6.59
N VAL A 25 -1.08 0.67 -7.39
CA VAL A 25 -2.35 0.06 -7.82
C VAL A 25 -2.29 -0.23 -9.30
N TYR A 26 -2.43 -1.50 -9.63
CA TYR A 26 -2.52 -2.00 -11.00
C TYR A 26 -3.99 -2.02 -11.43
N LEU A 27 -4.31 -1.34 -12.49
CA LEU A 27 -5.64 -1.33 -13.08
C LEU A 27 -5.73 -2.37 -14.20
N TYR A 28 -6.70 -3.24 -14.09
CA TYR A 28 -6.96 -4.30 -15.07
C TYR A 28 -8.32 -4.11 -15.72
N ALA A 29 -8.43 -4.45 -17.02
CA ALA A 29 -9.72 -4.54 -17.70
C ALA A 29 -10.58 -5.63 -17.05
N ARG A 30 -11.79 -5.30 -16.62
CA ARG A 30 -12.74 -6.27 -16.06
C ARG A 30 -13.49 -7.06 -17.12
N ALA A 31 -13.61 -6.52 -18.35
CA ALA A 31 -14.23 -7.16 -19.49
C ALA A 31 -13.41 -6.86 -20.74
N ALA A 32 -13.53 -7.73 -21.75
CA ALA A 32 -12.93 -7.49 -23.06
C ALA A 32 -13.76 -6.44 -23.83
N GLY A 33 -13.09 -5.61 -24.61
CA GLY A 33 -13.73 -4.59 -25.42
C GLY A 33 -12.76 -3.71 -26.20
N ASP A 34 -13.30 -2.75 -26.93
CA ASP A 34 -12.53 -1.80 -27.71
C ASP A 34 -12.40 -0.48 -26.93
N VAL A 35 -11.18 0.02 -26.75
CA VAL A 35 -10.91 1.30 -26.06
C VAL A 35 -11.43 2.44 -26.92
N THR A 36 -12.43 3.16 -26.44
CA THR A 36 -13.01 4.31 -27.17
C THR A 36 -12.27 5.60 -26.91
N SER A 37 -11.76 5.78 -25.69
CA SER A 37 -10.97 6.95 -25.32
C SER A 37 -10.05 6.64 -24.14
N VAL A 38 -8.87 7.28 -24.14
CA VAL A 38 -7.93 7.33 -23.02
C VAL A 38 -7.75 8.80 -22.68
N LEU A 39 -7.99 9.16 -21.41
CA LEU A 39 -8.04 10.55 -20.94
C LEU A 39 -6.78 10.96 -20.18
N VAL A 40 -5.87 10.01 -19.94
CA VAL A 40 -4.65 10.17 -19.13
C VAL A 40 -3.45 9.55 -19.85
N LYS A 41 -2.27 9.96 -19.44
CA LYS A 41 -0.98 9.43 -19.90
C LYS A 41 -0.02 9.27 -18.70
N ALA A 42 1.07 8.55 -18.91
CA ALA A 42 2.13 8.45 -17.92
C ALA A 42 2.65 9.83 -17.49
N GLY A 43 2.79 10.05 -16.19
CA GLY A 43 3.16 11.31 -15.55
C GLY A 43 1.99 12.23 -15.16
N ASP A 44 0.75 11.94 -15.55
CA ASP A 44 -0.42 12.73 -15.15
C ASP A 44 -0.81 12.42 -13.69
N THR A 45 -1.21 13.46 -12.95
CA THR A 45 -1.80 13.32 -11.62
C THR A 45 -3.30 13.12 -11.74
N VAL A 46 -3.85 12.16 -10.99
CA VAL A 46 -5.26 11.79 -10.98
C VAL A 46 -5.84 11.77 -9.57
N GLU A 47 -7.13 12.08 -9.47
CA GLU A 47 -7.88 11.98 -8.22
C GLU A 47 -8.66 10.66 -8.15
N ALA A 48 -8.91 10.16 -6.93
CA ALA A 48 -9.74 8.99 -6.72
C ALA A 48 -11.15 9.20 -7.33
N GLY A 49 -11.62 8.23 -8.14
CA GLY A 49 -12.87 8.31 -8.89
C GLY A 49 -12.76 9.00 -10.26
N GLN A 50 -11.62 9.60 -10.61
CA GLN A 50 -11.42 10.22 -11.92
C GLN A 50 -11.48 9.19 -13.05
N LEU A 51 -12.22 9.49 -14.13
CA LEU A 51 -12.29 8.65 -15.32
C LEU A 51 -10.95 8.71 -16.08
N LEU A 52 -10.39 7.54 -16.36
CA LEU A 52 -9.10 7.38 -17.03
C LEU A 52 -9.24 6.92 -18.47
N ALA A 53 -10.14 5.96 -18.70
CA ALA A 53 -10.41 5.41 -20.04
C ALA A 53 -11.84 4.89 -20.12
N VAL A 54 -12.34 4.76 -21.34
CA VAL A 54 -13.64 4.15 -21.64
C VAL A 54 -13.43 2.99 -22.60
N ILE A 55 -14.01 1.82 -22.26
CA ILE A 55 -13.96 0.59 -23.04
C ILE A 55 -15.38 0.24 -23.49
N ASP A 56 -15.61 0.11 -24.78
CA ASP A 56 -16.89 -0.39 -25.31
C ASP A 56 -16.93 -1.92 -25.23
N THR A 57 -17.59 -2.44 -24.19
CA THR A 57 -17.73 -3.88 -23.97
C THR A 57 -18.86 -4.53 -24.76
N LYS A 58 -19.63 -3.75 -25.57
CA LYS A 58 -20.85 -4.18 -26.26
C LYS A 58 -22.00 -4.69 -25.37
N GLN A 59 -21.79 -4.70 -24.07
CA GLN A 59 -22.75 -5.23 -23.07
C GLN A 59 -23.53 -4.11 -22.37
N VAL A 60 -22.99 -2.88 -22.34
CA VAL A 60 -23.63 -1.73 -21.68
C VAL A 60 -24.98 -1.44 -22.32
N GLU A 61 -25.04 -1.32 -23.65
CA GLU A 61 -26.29 -1.04 -24.38
C GLU A 61 -27.35 -2.15 -24.16
N ALA A 62 -26.93 -3.42 -24.17
CA ALA A 62 -27.82 -4.54 -23.90
C ALA A 62 -28.38 -4.51 -22.47
N ALA A 63 -27.56 -4.19 -21.49
CA ALA A 63 -27.95 -4.06 -20.09
C ALA A 63 -28.87 -2.84 -19.87
N GLU A 64 -28.60 -1.71 -20.53
CA GLU A 64 -29.46 -0.52 -20.51
C GLU A 64 -30.86 -0.83 -21.03
N ASN A 65 -30.94 -1.48 -22.18
CA ASN A 65 -32.22 -1.88 -22.79
C ASN A 65 -33.00 -2.84 -21.90
N ALA A 66 -32.31 -3.79 -21.24
CA ALA A 66 -32.92 -4.71 -20.28
C ALA A 66 -33.45 -3.98 -19.03
N MET A 67 -32.69 -3.04 -18.50
CA MET A 67 -33.10 -2.21 -17.35
C MET A 67 -34.33 -1.35 -17.71
N GLU A 68 -34.31 -0.71 -18.88
CA GLU A 68 -35.43 0.13 -19.33
C GLU A 68 -36.71 -0.69 -19.53
N SER A 69 -36.62 -1.89 -20.11
CA SER A 69 -37.76 -2.81 -20.25
C SER A 69 -38.33 -3.23 -18.89
N ALA A 70 -37.46 -3.54 -17.94
CA ALA A 70 -37.87 -3.89 -16.58
C ALA A 70 -38.50 -2.70 -15.84
N ARG A 71 -37.98 -1.49 -16.05
CA ARG A 71 -38.52 -0.23 -15.52
C ARG A 71 -39.97 -0.01 -15.97
N LEU A 72 -40.21 -0.12 -17.26
CA LEU A 72 -41.56 0.03 -17.84
C LEU A 72 -42.54 -1.02 -17.31
N SER A 73 -42.08 -2.25 -17.14
CA SER A 73 -42.86 -3.33 -16.53
C SER A 73 -43.23 -3.03 -15.08
N TYR A 74 -42.28 -2.54 -14.31
CA TYR A 74 -42.51 -2.13 -12.89
C TYR A 74 -43.51 -0.96 -12.82
N GLU A 75 -43.33 0.10 -13.61
CA GLU A 75 -44.25 1.25 -13.64
C GLU A 75 -45.68 0.83 -14.01
N SER A 76 -45.86 -0.09 -14.99
CA SER A 76 -47.14 -0.65 -15.34
C SER A 76 -47.81 -1.45 -14.20
N ALA A 77 -47.01 -2.31 -13.53
CA ALA A 77 -47.50 -3.08 -12.38
C ALA A 77 -47.88 -2.18 -11.20
N GLN A 78 -47.06 -1.17 -10.91
CA GLN A 78 -47.34 -0.17 -9.86
C GLN A 78 -48.61 0.65 -10.16
N SER A 79 -48.80 1.11 -11.40
CA SER A 79 -49.99 1.81 -11.82
C SER A 79 -51.25 0.92 -11.72
N THR A 80 -51.10 -0.37 -12.02
CA THR A 80 -52.19 -1.34 -11.84
C THR A 80 -52.52 -1.55 -10.37
N LEU A 81 -51.51 -1.76 -9.52
CA LEU A 81 -51.69 -1.90 -8.09
C LEU A 81 -52.42 -0.71 -7.49
N SER A 82 -52.03 0.53 -7.84
CA SER A 82 -52.68 1.76 -7.34
C SER A 82 -54.15 1.82 -7.74
N ARG A 83 -54.54 1.34 -8.93
CA ARG A 83 -55.96 1.26 -9.31
C ARG A 83 -56.72 0.17 -8.54
N GLN A 84 -56.07 -0.98 -8.33
CA GLN A 84 -56.69 -2.09 -7.56
C GLN A 84 -56.80 -1.78 -6.07
N GLU A 85 -55.92 -0.96 -5.52
CA GLU A 85 -56.00 -0.44 -4.15
C GLU A 85 -57.31 0.36 -3.90
N LEU A 86 -57.70 1.17 -4.89
CA LEU A 86 -58.96 1.93 -4.82
C LEU A 86 -60.17 0.99 -4.86
N LEU A 87 -60.15 -0.05 -5.70
CA LEU A 87 -61.22 -1.06 -5.78
C LEU A 87 -61.30 -1.93 -4.51
N TYR A 88 -60.13 -2.29 -3.95
CA TYR A 88 -60.06 -3.00 -2.69
C TYR A 88 -60.63 -2.17 -1.54
N ALA A 89 -60.27 -0.88 -1.45
CA ALA A 89 -60.83 0.03 -0.45
C ALA A 89 -62.38 0.20 -0.60
N GLY A 90 -62.91 0.06 -1.82
CA GLY A 90 -64.33 0.05 -2.12
C GLY A 90 -65.03 -1.28 -1.80
N GLY A 91 -64.30 -2.36 -1.57
CA GLY A 91 -64.83 -3.72 -1.38
C GLY A 91 -65.18 -4.45 -2.67
N ASP A 92 -64.69 -3.97 -3.83
CA ASP A 92 -64.97 -4.50 -5.16
C ASP A 92 -64.08 -5.69 -5.58
N ILE A 93 -62.96 -5.91 -4.87
CA ILE A 93 -62.06 -7.04 -5.06
C ILE A 93 -61.77 -7.75 -3.72
N SER A 94 -61.45 -9.03 -3.77
CA SER A 94 -61.09 -9.85 -2.60
C SER A 94 -59.67 -9.59 -2.10
N ASP A 95 -59.41 -9.94 -0.82
CA ASP A 95 -58.05 -9.88 -0.23
C ASP A 95 -57.02 -10.67 -1.08
N GLN A 96 -57.43 -11.86 -1.58
CA GLN A 96 -56.56 -12.70 -2.40
C GLN A 96 -56.19 -12.02 -3.75
N GLU A 97 -57.14 -11.37 -4.39
CA GLU A 97 -56.87 -10.64 -5.63
C GLU A 97 -55.99 -9.43 -5.39
N TYR A 98 -56.22 -8.68 -4.32
CA TYR A 98 -55.37 -7.54 -3.97
C TYR A 98 -53.93 -7.98 -3.65
N GLU A 99 -53.76 -9.06 -2.86
CA GLU A 99 -52.45 -9.63 -2.56
C GLU A 99 -51.72 -10.10 -3.83
N GLN A 100 -52.44 -10.64 -4.82
CA GLN A 100 -51.87 -11.02 -6.11
C GLN A 100 -51.28 -9.82 -6.84
N TYR A 101 -51.97 -8.68 -6.86
CA TYR A 101 -51.44 -7.44 -7.49
C TYR A 101 -50.24 -6.86 -6.71
N GLN A 102 -50.26 -6.94 -5.39
CA GLN A 102 -49.09 -6.56 -4.57
C GLN A 102 -47.88 -7.44 -4.93
N ASN A 103 -48.04 -8.74 -4.97
CA ASN A 103 -46.98 -9.68 -5.32
C ASN A 103 -46.47 -9.46 -6.75
N GLN A 104 -47.34 -9.11 -7.69
CA GLN A 104 -46.96 -8.79 -9.08
C GLN A 104 -46.13 -7.50 -9.15
N ALA A 105 -46.54 -6.44 -8.45
CA ALA A 105 -45.82 -5.20 -8.39
C ALA A 105 -44.44 -5.38 -7.71
N GLU A 106 -44.36 -6.14 -6.64
CA GLU A 106 -43.14 -6.47 -5.93
C GLU A 106 -42.16 -7.29 -6.80
N SER A 107 -42.70 -8.30 -7.53
CA SER A 107 -41.89 -9.10 -8.46
C SER A 107 -41.32 -8.23 -9.60
N ALA A 108 -42.10 -7.29 -10.14
CA ALA A 108 -41.64 -6.37 -11.17
C ALA A 108 -40.60 -5.39 -10.63
N ARG A 109 -40.75 -4.92 -9.38
CA ARG A 109 -39.75 -4.08 -8.69
C ARG A 109 -38.40 -4.79 -8.57
N LEU A 110 -38.42 -6.04 -8.06
CA LEU A 110 -37.20 -6.84 -7.90
C LEU A 110 -36.50 -7.12 -9.25
N SER A 111 -37.30 -7.36 -10.29
CA SER A 111 -36.77 -7.53 -11.67
C SER A 111 -36.08 -6.26 -12.18
N TYR A 112 -36.69 -5.10 -11.94
CA TYR A 112 -36.08 -3.80 -12.31
C TYR A 112 -34.79 -3.55 -11.51
N GLU A 113 -34.78 -3.78 -10.19
CA GLU A 113 -33.59 -3.60 -9.37
C GLU A 113 -32.44 -4.52 -9.82
N SER A 114 -32.73 -5.76 -10.16
CA SER A 114 -31.75 -6.70 -10.70
C SER A 114 -31.17 -6.24 -12.03
N ALA A 115 -32.03 -5.78 -12.97
CA ALA A 115 -31.58 -5.27 -14.26
C ALA A 115 -30.77 -3.96 -14.13
N LYS A 116 -31.16 -3.08 -13.19
CA LYS A 116 -30.45 -1.85 -12.87
C LYS A 116 -29.04 -2.15 -12.33
N MET A 117 -28.92 -3.09 -11.39
CA MET A 117 -27.62 -3.52 -10.85
C MET A 117 -26.71 -4.11 -11.94
N SER A 118 -27.30 -4.87 -12.89
CA SER A 118 -26.57 -5.41 -14.04
C SER A 118 -26.03 -4.29 -14.92
N TYR A 119 -26.83 -3.27 -15.21
CA TYR A 119 -26.42 -2.10 -15.99
C TYR A 119 -25.30 -1.33 -15.28
N GLU A 120 -25.45 -1.05 -13.98
CA GLU A 120 -24.43 -0.34 -13.19
C GLU A 120 -23.09 -1.10 -13.20
N ASN A 121 -23.12 -2.43 -13.08
CA ASN A 121 -21.91 -3.26 -13.18
C ASN A 121 -21.26 -3.17 -14.58
N GLN A 122 -22.05 -3.19 -15.66
CA GLN A 122 -21.52 -3.06 -17.02
C GLN A 122 -20.91 -1.66 -17.25
N MET A 123 -21.53 -0.61 -16.69
CA MET A 123 -20.97 0.74 -16.73
C MET A 123 -19.64 0.84 -15.97
N GLU A 124 -19.53 0.19 -14.82
CA GLU A 124 -18.28 0.12 -14.06
C GLU A 124 -17.17 -0.65 -14.81
N TYR A 125 -17.54 -1.68 -15.59
CA TYR A 125 -16.58 -2.41 -16.42
C TYR A 125 -16.15 -1.62 -17.66
N SER A 126 -17.02 -0.77 -18.17
CA SER A 126 -16.75 0.12 -19.31
C SER A 126 -15.94 1.36 -18.91
N ASN A 127 -16.26 1.96 -17.76
CA ASN A 127 -15.62 3.18 -17.28
C ASN A 127 -14.48 2.86 -16.33
N ILE A 128 -13.26 2.94 -16.81
CA ILE A 128 -12.07 2.71 -15.98
C ILE A 128 -11.76 3.98 -15.20
N THR A 129 -11.91 3.90 -13.88
CA THR A 129 -11.66 5.03 -12.96
C THR A 129 -10.47 4.74 -12.03
N ALA A 130 -9.83 5.81 -11.56
CA ALA A 130 -8.76 5.71 -10.58
C ALA A 130 -9.32 5.30 -9.19
N PRO A 131 -8.88 4.21 -8.59
CA PRO A 131 -9.33 3.82 -7.25
C PRO A 131 -8.69 4.64 -6.13
N VAL A 132 -7.56 5.29 -6.40
CA VAL A 132 -6.78 6.12 -5.48
C VAL A 132 -6.31 7.37 -6.20
N SER A 133 -6.06 8.45 -5.44
CA SER A 133 -5.35 9.63 -5.96
C SER A 133 -3.86 9.31 -6.07
N GLY A 134 -3.21 9.84 -7.11
CA GLY A 134 -1.80 9.58 -7.33
C GLY A 134 -1.32 9.99 -8.72
N VAL A 135 -0.18 9.45 -9.13
CA VAL A 135 0.44 9.70 -10.44
C VAL A 135 0.38 8.43 -11.28
N ILE A 136 0.02 8.57 -12.55
CA ILE A 136 0.08 7.48 -13.52
C ILE A 136 1.55 7.15 -13.83
N GLU A 137 2.01 5.99 -13.36
CA GLU A 137 3.38 5.51 -13.64
C GLU A 137 3.52 5.02 -15.09
N SER A 138 2.54 4.23 -15.52
CA SER A 138 2.45 3.71 -16.87
C SER A 138 1.01 3.55 -17.30
N CYS A 139 0.73 3.71 -18.59
CA CYS A 139 -0.53 3.39 -19.21
C CYS A 139 -0.23 2.73 -20.54
N SER A 140 -0.62 1.45 -20.70
CA SER A 140 -0.24 0.60 -21.82
C SER A 140 -1.27 0.58 -22.94
N ILE A 141 -2.38 1.33 -22.79
CA ILE A 141 -3.51 1.36 -23.73
C ILE A 141 -3.58 2.68 -24.48
N GLU A 142 -4.01 2.59 -25.73
CA GLU A 142 -4.31 3.73 -26.58
C GLU A 142 -5.77 3.64 -27.09
N ALA A 143 -6.29 4.78 -27.57
CA ALA A 143 -7.62 4.78 -28.18
C ALA A 143 -7.63 3.89 -29.43
N PHE A 144 -8.68 3.08 -29.57
CA PHE A 144 -8.92 2.06 -30.62
C PHE A 144 -8.17 0.74 -30.42
N ASP A 145 -7.45 0.55 -29.31
CA ASP A 145 -6.92 -0.76 -28.96
C ASP A 145 -8.06 -1.71 -28.57
N HIS A 146 -7.81 -3.01 -28.77
CA HIS A 146 -8.67 -4.06 -28.23
C HIS A 146 -8.02 -4.65 -27.00
N VAL A 147 -8.75 -4.63 -25.87
CA VAL A 147 -8.27 -5.17 -24.59
C VAL A 147 -9.00 -6.46 -24.22
N SER A 148 -8.29 -7.37 -23.61
CA SER A 148 -8.82 -8.62 -23.07
C SER A 148 -9.18 -8.47 -21.60
N ALA A 149 -10.09 -9.32 -21.08
CA ALA A 149 -10.35 -9.35 -19.64
C ALA A 149 -9.08 -9.72 -18.86
N ASN A 150 -8.84 -9.03 -17.74
CA ASN A 150 -7.65 -9.11 -16.89
C ASN A 150 -6.34 -8.60 -17.54
N GLU A 151 -6.42 -7.88 -18.64
CA GLU A 151 -5.28 -7.16 -19.21
C GLU A 151 -4.95 -5.93 -18.35
N GLU A 152 -3.66 -5.70 -18.11
CA GLU A 152 -3.19 -4.51 -17.37
C GLU A 152 -3.32 -3.27 -18.25
N LEU A 153 -4.02 -2.25 -17.73
CA LEU A 153 -4.30 -1.01 -18.43
C LEU A 153 -3.35 0.11 -18.03
N CYS A 154 -3.33 0.43 -16.74
CA CYS A 154 -2.50 1.48 -16.18
C CYS A 154 -2.01 1.10 -14.78
N VAL A 155 -0.92 1.72 -14.36
CA VAL A 155 -0.36 1.61 -13.01
C VAL A 155 -0.40 2.98 -12.36
N ILE A 156 -1.00 3.07 -11.18
CA ILE A 156 -1.08 4.31 -10.39
C ILE A 156 -0.20 4.16 -9.16
N SER A 157 0.70 5.12 -8.96
CA SER A 157 1.43 5.32 -7.72
C SER A 157 0.64 6.28 -6.83
N GLY A 158 0.14 5.81 -5.70
CA GLY A 158 -0.61 6.63 -4.75
C GLY A 158 0.24 7.77 -4.16
N GLU A 159 -0.40 8.88 -3.79
CA GLU A 159 0.23 10.02 -3.09
C GLU A 159 0.61 9.69 -1.64
N GLY A 160 0.68 8.43 -1.27
CA GLY A 160 1.08 7.97 0.06
C GLY A 160 2.52 8.30 0.41
N ALA A 161 2.87 8.15 1.69
CA ALA A 161 4.23 8.30 2.17
C ALA A 161 5.18 7.38 1.38
N GLN A 162 6.33 7.88 1.00
CA GLN A 162 7.34 7.08 0.32
C GLN A 162 7.81 5.96 1.24
N THR A 163 7.89 4.75 0.70
CA THR A 163 8.35 3.57 1.40
C THR A 163 9.79 3.27 1.02
N LEU A 164 10.61 3.05 2.03
CA LEU A 164 11.96 2.52 1.84
C LEU A 164 11.90 1.00 1.84
N LYS A 165 12.54 0.39 0.87
CA LYS A 165 12.71 -1.06 0.81
C LYS A 165 14.19 -1.40 0.77
N PHE A 166 14.63 -2.20 1.74
CA PHE A 166 16.02 -2.60 1.84
C PHE A 166 16.15 -4.00 2.43
N LYS A 167 17.33 -4.59 2.29
CA LYS A 167 17.60 -5.94 2.78
C LYS A 167 18.74 -5.90 3.78
N VAL A 168 18.59 -6.67 4.86
CA VAL A 168 19.57 -6.77 5.94
C VAL A 168 19.92 -8.23 6.22
N THR A 169 21.06 -8.46 6.87
CA THR A 169 21.43 -9.79 7.35
C THR A 169 20.61 -10.18 8.58
N GLU A 170 20.52 -11.48 8.88
CA GLU A 170 19.81 -11.99 10.07
C GLU A 170 20.29 -11.32 11.37
N ARG A 171 21.59 -11.09 11.49
CA ARG A 171 22.17 -10.44 12.66
C ARG A 171 21.57 -9.05 12.87
N VAL A 172 21.47 -8.25 11.83
CA VAL A 172 20.88 -6.89 11.90
C VAL A 172 19.37 -6.98 12.12
N ALA A 173 18.68 -7.86 11.39
CA ALA A 173 17.22 -8.01 11.49
C ALA A 173 16.74 -8.33 12.92
N ARG A 174 17.52 -9.08 13.70
CA ARG A 174 17.18 -9.41 15.10
C ARG A 174 17.10 -8.20 16.04
N HIS A 175 17.80 -7.12 15.71
CA HIS A 175 17.83 -5.88 16.50
C HIS A 175 16.85 -4.83 15.98
N LEU A 176 16.21 -5.08 14.83
CA LEU A 176 15.24 -4.18 14.25
C LEU A 176 13.82 -4.53 14.70
N SER A 177 13.02 -3.50 14.90
CA SER A 177 11.59 -3.63 15.21
C SER A 177 10.80 -2.54 14.51
N ALA A 178 9.51 -2.79 14.26
CA ALA A 178 8.61 -1.75 13.78
C ALA A 178 8.60 -0.56 14.76
N GLY A 179 8.66 0.66 14.23
CA GLY A 179 8.81 1.89 15.00
C GLY A 179 10.26 2.29 15.28
N GLY A 180 11.25 1.42 14.97
CA GLY A 180 12.68 1.77 15.09
C GLY A 180 13.05 2.93 14.18
N GLU A 181 13.91 3.83 14.67
CA GLU A 181 14.38 4.97 13.91
C GLU A 181 15.39 4.54 12.84
N LEU A 182 15.38 5.24 11.72
CA LEU A 182 16.37 5.12 10.67
C LEU A 182 16.74 6.51 10.13
N ARG A 183 17.95 6.62 9.63
CA ARG A 183 18.47 7.83 8.99
C ARG A 183 18.78 7.51 7.54
N VAL A 184 18.26 8.32 6.64
CA VAL A 184 18.45 8.16 5.19
C VAL A 184 19.33 9.28 4.68
N GLU A 185 20.34 8.95 3.90
CA GLU A 185 21.22 9.91 3.26
C GLU A 185 21.13 9.79 1.75
N ARG A 186 20.96 10.92 1.09
CA ARG A 186 21.04 11.05 -0.36
C ARG A 186 21.59 12.41 -0.77
N ASP A 187 22.53 12.41 -1.69
CA ASP A 187 23.14 13.62 -2.29
C ASP A 187 23.65 14.64 -1.25
N GLY A 188 24.02 14.15 -0.04
CA GLY A 188 24.50 14.98 1.08
C GLY A 188 23.38 15.52 1.98
N GLU A 189 22.13 15.27 1.66
CA GLU A 189 20.98 15.56 2.52
C GLU A 189 20.62 14.36 3.38
N THR A 190 20.15 14.65 4.60
CA THR A 190 19.79 13.64 5.58
C THR A 190 18.31 13.76 5.94
N TYR A 191 17.60 12.65 5.86
CA TYR A 191 16.19 12.53 6.20
C TYR A 191 16.02 11.57 7.38
N SER A 192 15.03 11.84 8.23
CA SER A 192 14.61 10.91 9.26
C SER A 192 13.52 9.98 8.74
N GLY A 193 13.51 8.76 9.26
CA GLY A 193 12.47 7.78 8.92
C GLY A 193 12.24 6.80 10.05
N SER A 194 11.33 5.87 9.85
CA SER A 194 11.05 4.80 10.81
C SER A 194 10.81 3.48 10.09
N ILE A 195 11.17 2.39 10.75
CA ILE A 195 10.90 1.03 10.28
C ILE A 195 9.41 0.76 10.43
N THR A 196 8.76 0.37 9.34
CA THR A 196 7.34 0.01 9.33
C THR A 196 7.12 -1.49 9.43
N GLU A 197 8.01 -2.28 8.80
CA GLU A 197 7.89 -3.73 8.75
C GLU A 197 9.27 -4.39 8.69
N VAL A 198 9.44 -5.50 9.41
CA VAL A 198 10.61 -6.38 9.29
C VAL A 198 10.11 -7.77 8.93
N SER A 199 10.54 -8.31 7.79
CA SER A 199 10.15 -9.66 7.37
C SER A 199 10.61 -10.70 8.39
N GLY A 200 9.74 -11.60 8.77
CA GLY A 200 10.08 -12.75 9.64
C GLY A 200 10.76 -13.90 8.89
N MET A 201 10.90 -13.80 7.55
CA MET A 201 11.47 -14.85 6.72
C MET A 201 12.53 -14.27 5.79
N ALA A 202 13.67 -14.97 5.68
CA ALA A 202 14.70 -14.61 4.73
C ALA A 202 14.28 -14.96 3.29
N ASP A 203 14.68 -14.12 2.35
CA ASP A 203 14.61 -14.40 0.92
C ASP A 203 15.47 -15.63 0.60
N ALA A 204 14.85 -16.67 0.02
CA ALA A 204 15.50 -17.97 -0.22
C ALA A 204 16.71 -17.89 -1.16
N SER A 205 16.78 -16.87 -2.02
CA SER A 205 17.87 -16.70 -2.99
C SER A 205 19.06 -15.94 -2.41
N THR A 206 18.81 -14.97 -1.52
CA THR A 206 19.84 -14.07 -0.98
C THR A 206 20.20 -14.35 0.47
N GLY A 207 19.34 -15.03 1.23
CA GLY A 207 19.48 -15.22 2.67
C GLY A 207 19.29 -13.96 3.50
N LEU A 208 18.81 -12.87 2.88
CA LEU A 208 18.61 -11.58 3.52
C LEU A 208 17.14 -11.38 3.93
N PHE A 209 16.93 -10.59 4.96
CA PHE A 209 15.60 -10.21 5.44
C PHE A 209 15.19 -8.88 4.82
N GLU A 210 13.98 -8.82 4.27
CA GLU A 210 13.41 -7.59 3.73
C GLU A 210 12.90 -6.72 4.87
N VAL A 211 13.20 -5.44 4.80
CA VAL A 211 12.74 -4.42 5.75
C VAL A 211 12.10 -3.30 4.96
N LYS A 212 10.94 -2.84 5.44
CA LYS A 212 10.29 -1.63 4.92
C LYS A 212 10.35 -0.54 5.98
N GLY A 213 10.49 0.68 5.52
CA GLY A 213 10.49 1.88 6.35
C GLY A 213 9.74 3.01 5.66
N SER A 214 9.37 4.02 6.44
CA SER A 214 8.87 5.29 5.93
C SER A 214 9.98 6.33 6.00
N ILE A 215 9.93 7.30 5.10
CA ILE A 215 10.83 8.45 5.10
C ILE A 215 9.99 9.71 5.27
N ASN A 216 10.40 10.62 6.14
CA ASN A 216 9.68 11.86 6.43
C ASN A 216 10.28 13.02 5.64
N GLY A 217 9.42 13.84 5.01
CA GLY A 217 9.85 15.06 4.31
C GLY A 217 10.64 14.79 3.02
N ALA A 218 10.45 13.65 2.39
CA ALA A 218 11.19 13.23 1.21
C ALA A 218 10.49 13.55 -0.11
N ASP A 219 9.63 14.56 -0.17
CA ASP A 219 8.94 14.98 -1.40
C ASP A 219 9.89 15.29 -2.55
N SER A 220 11.16 15.60 -2.23
CA SER A 220 12.23 15.84 -3.20
C SER A 220 12.96 14.58 -3.67
N VAL A 221 12.74 13.43 -3.02
CA VAL A 221 13.41 12.17 -3.37
C VAL A 221 12.62 11.44 -4.44
N ALA A 222 13.17 11.33 -5.63
CA ALA A 222 12.47 10.66 -6.73
C ALA A 222 12.24 9.17 -6.44
N LEU A 223 11.06 8.65 -6.80
CA LEU A 223 10.75 7.22 -6.75
C LEU A 223 11.75 6.41 -7.60
N GLY A 224 12.05 5.19 -7.17
CA GLY A 224 13.07 4.34 -7.79
C GLY A 224 14.50 4.70 -7.42
N SER A 225 14.72 5.75 -6.62
CA SER A 225 16.05 6.17 -6.22
C SER A 225 16.69 5.21 -5.24
N VAL A 226 18.00 5.01 -5.39
CA VAL A 226 18.82 4.30 -4.42
C VAL A 226 19.31 5.29 -3.36
N VAL A 227 19.10 4.96 -2.10
CA VAL A 227 19.48 5.76 -0.94
C VAL A 227 20.34 4.95 0.03
N LYS A 228 21.14 5.64 0.84
CA LYS A 228 21.92 5.04 1.91
C LYS A 228 21.16 5.17 3.22
N ILE A 229 20.97 4.06 3.91
CA ILE A 229 20.17 3.95 5.13
C ILE A 229 21.09 3.54 6.27
N TYR A 230 21.05 4.30 7.35
CA TYR A 230 21.77 4.02 8.57
C TYR A 230 20.80 3.50 9.62
N LEU A 231 21.13 2.36 10.18
CA LEU A 231 20.33 1.63 11.16
C LEU A 231 21.17 1.42 12.42
N VAL A 232 20.56 1.57 13.57
CA VAL A 232 21.18 1.11 14.81
C VAL A 232 21.16 -0.42 14.82
N SER A 233 22.31 -1.03 14.63
CA SER A 233 22.47 -2.49 14.50
C SER A 233 22.79 -3.16 15.84
N ASP A 234 23.25 -2.41 16.81
CA ASP A 234 23.51 -2.89 18.16
C ASP A 234 23.51 -1.69 19.13
N ARG A 235 23.08 -1.90 20.39
CA ARG A 235 23.00 -0.86 21.40
C ARG A 235 23.35 -1.43 22.78
N ALA A 236 24.19 -0.73 23.49
CA ALA A 236 24.46 -1.03 24.89
C ALA A 236 24.20 0.24 25.72
N GLU A 237 23.34 0.11 26.74
CA GLU A 237 22.98 1.21 27.65
C GLU A 237 23.58 0.99 29.06
N ASN A 238 23.94 2.11 29.71
CA ASN A 238 24.51 2.09 31.05
C ASN A 238 25.75 1.17 31.18
N VAL A 239 26.57 1.11 30.13
CA VAL A 239 27.81 0.35 30.12
C VAL A 239 28.98 1.24 30.42
N MET A 240 30.04 0.63 30.96
CA MET A 240 31.32 1.31 31.18
C MET A 240 31.99 1.55 29.83
N THR A 241 32.30 2.79 29.52
CA THR A 241 32.94 3.20 28.25
C THR A 241 34.38 3.65 28.54
N VAL A 242 35.28 3.23 27.65
CA VAL A 242 36.67 3.64 27.65
C VAL A 242 37.08 3.99 26.20
N PRO A 243 38.07 4.87 26.02
CA PRO A 243 38.61 5.11 24.65
C PRO A 243 39.08 3.79 24.03
N VAL A 244 38.86 3.62 22.73
CA VAL A 244 39.23 2.36 22.03
C VAL A 244 40.73 2.07 22.15
N ASP A 245 41.57 3.08 22.20
CA ASP A 245 43.02 3.00 22.37
C ASP A 245 43.44 2.53 23.76
N ALA A 246 42.53 2.52 24.74
CA ALA A 246 42.81 2.01 26.10
C ALA A 246 42.67 0.50 26.20
N VAL A 247 42.08 -0.17 25.20
CA VAL A 247 41.87 -1.63 25.18
C VAL A 247 42.89 -2.28 24.26
N TYR A 248 43.61 -3.26 24.75
CA TYR A 248 44.49 -4.08 23.91
C TYR A 248 44.18 -5.58 24.07
N PHE A 249 44.40 -6.33 23.03
CA PHE A 249 44.14 -7.75 23.00
C PHE A 249 45.43 -8.55 23.17
N ASP A 250 45.44 -9.45 24.17
CA ASP A 250 46.53 -10.36 24.42
C ASP A 250 45.98 -11.80 24.38
N GLY A 251 46.38 -12.58 23.37
CA GLY A 251 45.86 -13.94 23.17
C GLY A 251 44.35 -14.02 22.93
N GLY A 252 43.73 -12.95 22.43
CA GLY A 252 42.27 -12.87 22.14
C GLY A 252 41.44 -12.38 23.34
N VAL A 253 42.10 -12.10 24.48
CA VAL A 253 41.44 -11.54 25.69
C VAL A 253 41.65 -10.02 25.74
N GLY A 254 40.57 -9.27 25.95
CA GLY A 254 40.60 -7.83 26.10
C GLY A 254 41.22 -7.43 27.48
N ASN A 255 42.10 -6.46 27.45
CA ASN A 255 42.80 -5.98 28.64
C ASN A 255 42.88 -4.47 28.64
N VAL A 256 42.84 -3.87 29.83
CA VAL A 256 43.10 -2.46 30.07
C VAL A 256 44.17 -2.29 31.16
N TYR A 257 44.87 -1.17 31.15
CA TYR A 257 45.76 -0.80 32.25
C TYR A 257 45.05 0.18 33.17
N LEU A 258 44.85 -0.24 34.42
CA LEU A 258 44.29 0.60 35.49
C LEU A 258 45.44 1.27 36.24
N TYR A 259 45.35 2.58 36.46
CA TYR A 259 46.24 3.32 37.32
C TYR A 259 45.54 3.59 38.67
N GLN A 260 46.01 2.95 39.74
CA GLN A 260 45.47 3.08 41.07
C GLN A 260 46.61 3.13 42.07
N ASP A 261 46.55 4.04 43.06
CA ASP A 261 47.52 4.19 44.14
C ASP A 261 49.01 4.32 43.67
N GLY A 262 49.23 5.04 42.55
CA GLY A 262 50.56 5.22 42.03
C GLY A 262 51.17 4.03 41.27
N LYS A 263 50.35 2.97 41.03
CA LYS A 263 50.77 1.76 40.31
C LYS A 263 49.84 1.48 39.13
N VAL A 264 50.40 0.79 38.14
CA VAL A 264 49.65 0.34 36.96
C VAL A 264 49.38 -1.16 37.13
N HIS A 265 48.14 -1.55 36.95
CA HIS A 265 47.69 -2.93 37.00
C HIS A 265 47.06 -3.31 35.66
N LYS A 266 47.39 -4.50 35.14
CA LYS A 266 46.71 -5.11 34.03
C LYS A 266 45.40 -5.71 34.54
N GLN A 267 44.28 -5.30 33.90
CA GLN A 267 42.95 -5.81 34.19
C GLN A 267 42.35 -6.42 32.95
N GLU A 268 41.93 -7.67 33.03
CA GLU A 268 41.13 -8.34 32.02
C GLU A 268 39.73 -7.78 32.01
N VAL A 269 39.17 -7.51 30.80
CA VAL A 269 37.85 -6.97 30.60
C VAL A 269 37.15 -7.71 29.48
N GLU A 270 35.86 -7.87 29.65
CA GLU A 270 34.98 -8.34 28.55
C GLU A 270 34.63 -7.15 27.66
N VAL A 271 35.08 -7.22 26.42
CA VAL A 271 34.88 -6.15 25.44
C VAL A 271 33.54 -6.38 24.74
N GLY A 272 32.63 -5.43 24.88
CA GLY A 272 31.35 -5.42 24.24
C GLY A 272 31.40 -4.76 22.86
N ILE A 273 30.48 -3.80 22.64
CA ILE A 273 30.40 -3.02 21.40
C ILE A 273 31.51 -1.99 21.35
N PHE A 274 32.13 -1.80 20.19
CA PHE A 274 33.10 -0.73 19.97
C PHE A 274 32.80 -0.05 18.62
N ASP A 275 32.93 1.27 18.63
CA ASP A 275 32.87 2.11 17.43
C ASP A 275 34.31 2.51 17.07
N SER A 276 34.65 2.47 15.78
CA SER A 276 36.01 2.68 15.26
C SER A 276 36.16 4.05 14.60
#